data_fa6b99cb1bb1867297017f6a543b4c52
#
_entry.id   fa6b99cb1bb1867297017f6a543b4c52
#
_cell.length_a   1.000
_cell.length_b   1.000
_cell.length_c   1.000
_cell.angle_alpha   90.00
_cell.angle_beta   90.00
_cell.angle_gamma   90.00
#
_symmetry.space_group_name_H-M   'P 1'
#
loop_
_entity.id
_entity.type
_entity.pdbx_description
1 polymer ?
#
loop_
_entity_poly.entity_id
_entity_poly.type
_entity_poly.pdbx_seq_one_letter_code
_entity_poly.pdbx_strand_id
1 'polypeptide(L)'
;NIALILSIGPLLALPRTGATAFEMMVPQNIENFQIYKFGFLTIFFAVTILFSLKSSKVVDRVGAILTPILLIVLAIIIFKGVFSPIGEPKIMGAATPFKYGFLNGYQTMDTLAAIVFSEIILKSIRKGRNISEKAEFSFLIKASFIAIGGLTIVYGGLVYIGGTATGVLTRGIGSTELLSTVVTLLLGKIGKVVLGICVAGACLTTAIGLTATVGDYFSELLKIAYEKVVIVTVIISFIFASFGVDAIVKLAVPVLVFIYPISIALIFLNFMKNMIKNDNVYVGTVIGTGIVSAYEAMQAMGINIELFSTIYSKLPLESFGLSWVLPGVVGGIIFSFFKKH
;
A
#
# COMPACT_ATOMS: atom_id res chain seq x y z
N ASN A 1 -7.47 13.74 4.18
CA ASN A 1 -7.26 12.76 5.27
C ASN A 1 -8.35 11.68 5.31
N ILE A 2 -9.67 12.02 5.26
CA ILE A 2 -10.77 11.03 5.32
C ILE A 2 -10.60 9.96 4.22
N ALA A 3 -10.41 10.37 2.96
CA ALA A 3 -10.23 9.44 1.84
C ALA A 3 -9.01 8.52 2.03
N LEU A 4 -7.89 9.05 2.52
CA LEU A 4 -6.69 8.27 2.82
C LEU A 4 -6.96 7.21 3.88
N ILE A 5 -7.59 7.61 5.01
CA ILE A 5 -7.85 6.69 6.12
C ILE A 5 -8.89 5.63 5.76
N LEU A 6 -9.91 5.99 4.97
CA LEU A 6 -10.86 5.01 4.45
C LEU A 6 -10.20 4.02 3.50
N SER A 7 -9.30 4.48 2.63
CA SER A 7 -8.59 3.61 1.69
C SER A 7 -7.65 2.64 2.39
N ILE A 8 -6.84 3.13 3.34
CA ILE A 8 -5.90 2.26 4.09
C ILE A 8 -6.65 1.43 5.12
N GLY A 9 -7.72 1.94 5.68
CA GLY A 9 -8.56 1.25 6.66
C GLY A 9 -9.53 0.25 6.01
N PRO A 10 -10.83 0.45 6.22
CA PRO A 10 -11.84 -0.57 5.97
C PRO A 10 -12.03 -0.99 4.51
N LEU A 11 -11.60 -0.18 3.53
CA LEU A 11 -11.95 -0.42 2.14
C LEU A 11 -10.90 -1.25 1.37
N LEU A 12 -9.60 -1.02 1.58
CA LEU A 12 -8.56 -1.63 0.74
C LEU A 12 -7.48 -2.36 1.56
N ALA A 13 -6.66 -1.65 2.37
CA ALA A 13 -5.50 -2.28 2.98
C ALA A 13 -5.87 -3.26 4.09
N LEU A 14 -6.78 -2.91 4.99
CA LEU A 14 -7.18 -3.76 6.09
C LEU A 14 -7.86 -5.07 5.61
N PRO A 15 -8.84 -5.06 4.69
CA PRO A 15 -9.39 -6.30 4.14
C PRO A 15 -8.33 -7.15 3.44
N ARG A 16 -7.40 -6.51 2.72
CA ARG A 16 -6.32 -7.19 2.01
C ARG A 16 -5.40 -7.97 2.95
N THR A 17 -5.15 -7.47 4.18
CA THR A 17 -4.35 -8.21 5.16
C THR A 17 -4.97 -9.56 5.51
N GLY A 18 -6.28 -9.61 5.79
CA GLY A 18 -6.98 -10.86 6.10
C GLY A 18 -7.01 -11.82 4.91
N ALA A 19 -7.34 -11.32 3.73
CA ALA A 19 -7.37 -12.11 2.50
C ALA A 19 -5.98 -12.68 2.16
N THR A 20 -4.93 -11.85 2.22
CA THR A 20 -3.54 -12.29 1.95
C THR A 20 -3.07 -13.32 2.97
N ALA A 21 -3.36 -13.10 4.27
CA ALA A 21 -3.01 -14.06 5.31
C ALA A 21 -3.65 -15.44 5.05
N PHE A 22 -4.92 -15.46 4.65
CA PHE A 22 -5.61 -16.69 4.30
C PHE A 22 -5.00 -17.37 3.08
N GLU A 23 -4.87 -16.65 1.96
CA GLU A 23 -4.41 -17.21 0.69
C GLU A 23 -2.94 -17.69 0.73
N MET A 24 -2.11 -17.09 1.59
CA MET A 24 -0.73 -17.54 1.79
C MET A 24 -0.62 -18.81 2.63
N MET A 25 -1.59 -19.08 3.50
CA MET A 25 -1.58 -20.25 4.37
C MET A 25 -2.34 -21.43 3.78
N VAL A 26 -3.41 -21.16 3.03
CA VAL A 26 -4.37 -22.19 2.58
C VAL A 26 -4.31 -22.33 1.06
N PRO A 27 -4.03 -23.54 0.54
CA PRO A 27 -4.05 -23.78 -0.90
C PRO A 27 -5.45 -23.57 -1.49
N GLN A 28 -5.53 -23.01 -2.69
CA GLN A 28 -6.82 -22.71 -3.34
C GLN A 28 -7.59 -23.95 -3.82
N ASN A 29 -6.90 -25.07 -3.96
CA ASN A 29 -7.44 -26.33 -4.51
C ASN A 29 -7.97 -27.29 -3.45
N ILE A 30 -8.21 -26.84 -2.22
CA ILE A 30 -8.78 -27.70 -1.18
C ILE A 30 -10.31 -27.80 -1.28
N GLU A 31 -10.83 -28.93 -0.93
CA GLU A 31 -12.25 -29.15 -0.79
C GLU A 31 -12.84 -28.20 0.29
N ASN A 32 -14.03 -27.66 0.06
CA ASN A 32 -14.67 -26.69 0.98
C ASN A 32 -13.87 -25.37 1.21
N PHE A 33 -13.06 -24.93 0.26
CA PHE A 33 -12.25 -23.72 0.35
C PHE A 33 -13.00 -22.52 0.95
N GLN A 34 -14.27 -22.30 0.60
CA GLN A 34 -15.07 -21.18 1.12
C GLN A 34 -15.32 -21.29 2.62
N ILE A 35 -15.57 -22.49 3.14
CA ILE A 35 -15.79 -22.71 4.58
C ILE A 35 -14.51 -22.39 5.36
N TYR A 36 -13.36 -22.87 4.87
CA TYR A 36 -12.06 -22.55 5.48
C TYR A 36 -11.77 -21.06 5.43
N LYS A 37 -12.11 -20.38 4.32
CA LYS A 37 -11.93 -18.94 4.17
C LYS A 37 -12.75 -18.17 5.21
N PHE A 38 -14.04 -18.44 5.32
CA PHE A 38 -14.89 -17.76 6.29
C PHE A 38 -14.45 -18.05 7.74
N GLY A 39 -14.11 -19.29 8.06
CA GLY A 39 -13.60 -19.67 9.38
C GLY A 39 -12.31 -18.94 9.74
N PHE A 40 -11.33 -18.92 8.82
CA PHE A 40 -10.07 -18.22 9.02
C PHE A 40 -10.27 -16.71 9.20
N LEU A 41 -11.02 -16.06 8.29
CA LEU A 41 -11.29 -14.64 8.35
C LEU A 41 -12.02 -14.25 9.64
N THR A 42 -12.98 -15.09 10.12
CA THR A 42 -13.66 -14.85 11.38
C THR A 42 -12.67 -14.85 12.55
N ILE A 43 -11.77 -15.83 12.63
CA ILE A 43 -10.75 -15.88 13.67
C ILE A 43 -9.78 -14.70 13.54
N PHE A 44 -9.28 -14.42 12.34
CA PHE A 44 -8.35 -13.33 12.07
C PHE A 44 -8.90 -11.97 12.52
N PHE A 45 -10.11 -11.65 12.13
CA PHE A 45 -10.75 -10.38 12.47
C PHE A 45 -11.26 -10.30 13.91
N ALA A 46 -11.66 -11.45 14.51
CA ALA A 46 -11.95 -11.49 15.94
C ALA A 46 -10.71 -11.20 16.79
N VAL A 47 -9.56 -11.79 16.42
CA VAL A 47 -8.26 -11.48 17.05
C VAL A 47 -7.88 -10.03 16.82
N THR A 48 -8.09 -9.48 15.62
CA THR A 48 -7.85 -8.07 15.32
C THR A 48 -8.66 -7.16 16.25
N ILE A 49 -9.96 -7.40 16.43
CA ILE A 49 -10.80 -6.63 17.37
C ILE A 49 -10.24 -6.73 18.79
N LEU A 50 -9.99 -7.96 19.27
CA LEU A 50 -9.55 -8.20 20.64
C LEU A 50 -8.28 -7.39 20.99
N PHE A 51 -7.32 -7.36 20.06
CA PHE A 51 -6.05 -6.67 20.28
C PHE A 51 -6.12 -5.16 19.96
N SER A 52 -7.02 -4.72 19.11
CA SER A 52 -7.24 -3.29 18.85
C SER A 52 -8.00 -2.60 19.99
N LEU A 53 -8.90 -3.30 20.67
CA LEU A 53 -9.64 -2.75 21.83
C LEU A 53 -8.79 -2.69 23.10
N LYS A 54 -7.76 -3.50 23.21
CA LYS A 54 -6.84 -3.51 24.35
C LYS A 54 -5.48 -3.03 23.88
N SER A 55 -5.03 -1.86 24.34
CA SER A 55 -3.64 -1.40 24.16
C SER A 55 -2.66 -2.48 24.67
N SER A 56 -2.23 -3.36 23.80
CA SER A 56 -1.56 -4.60 24.19
C SER A 56 -0.08 -4.52 23.83
N LYS A 57 0.78 -4.49 24.87
CA LYS A 57 2.22 -4.70 24.74
C LYS A 57 2.59 -6.01 24.06
N VAL A 58 1.64 -6.94 23.93
CA VAL A 58 1.81 -8.22 23.23
C VAL A 58 1.96 -8.00 21.73
N VAL A 59 1.16 -7.11 21.13
CA VAL A 59 1.24 -6.80 19.68
C VAL A 59 2.58 -6.19 19.33
N ASP A 60 3.04 -5.24 20.15
CA ASP A 60 4.37 -4.61 19.96
C ASP A 60 5.49 -5.66 20.03
N ARG A 61 5.41 -6.61 20.99
CA ARG A 61 6.39 -7.68 21.12
C ARG A 61 6.35 -8.67 19.99
N VAL A 62 5.15 -9.07 19.55
CA VAL A 62 4.97 -9.98 18.40
C VAL A 62 5.52 -9.34 17.14
N GLY A 63 5.20 -8.08 16.88
CA GLY A 63 5.75 -7.33 15.75
C GLY A 63 7.28 -7.21 15.81
N ALA A 64 7.83 -6.92 16.97
CA ALA A 64 9.28 -6.79 17.17
C ALA A 64 10.07 -8.10 16.91
N ILE A 65 9.44 -9.26 17.08
CA ILE A 65 10.05 -10.57 16.79
C ILE A 65 9.77 -10.97 15.33
N LEU A 66 8.55 -10.77 14.87
CA LEU A 66 8.10 -11.24 13.57
C LEU A 66 8.73 -10.47 12.41
N THR A 67 8.93 -9.15 12.56
CA THR A 67 9.52 -8.32 11.52
C THR A 67 10.95 -8.74 11.16
N PRO A 68 11.88 -8.95 12.10
CA PRO A 68 13.21 -9.49 11.78
C PRO A 68 13.16 -10.87 11.13
N ILE A 69 12.28 -11.76 11.60
CA ILE A 69 12.13 -13.10 11.01
C ILE A 69 11.66 -12.99 9.56
N LEU A 70 10.66 -12.17 9.28
CA LEU A 70 10.16 -11.93 7.93
C LEU A 70 11.26 -11.38 7.02
N LEU A 71 12.03 -10.40 7.51
CA LEU A 71 13.14 -9.83 6.74
C LEU A 71 14.23 -10.87 6.44
N ILE A 72 14.55 -11.75 7.39
CA ILE A 72 15.50 -12.85 7.18
C ILE A 72 14.96 -13.83 6.12
N VAL A 73 13.68 -14.21 6.22
CA VAL A 73 13.06 -15.12 5.24
C VAL A 73 13.06 -14.50 3.84
N LEU A 74 12.71 -13.22 3.72
CA LEU A 74 12.75 -12.49 2.44
C LEU A 74 14.20 -12.38 1.92
N ALA A 75 15.16 -12.09 2.78
CA ALA A 75 16.57 -12.04 2.39
C ALA A 75 17.06 -13.40 1.85
N ILE A 76 16.68 -14.51 2.47
CA ILE A 76 17.00 -15.86 2.00
C ILE A 76 16.36 -16.13 0.63
N ILE A 77 15.10 -15.75 0.45
CA ILE A 77 14.39 -15.92 -0.83
C ILE A 77 15.08 -15.11 -1.92
N ILE A 78 15.40 -13.83 -1.63
CA ILE A 78 16.05 -12.92 -2.58
C ILE A 78 17.45 -13.44 -2.92
N PHE A 79 18.25 -13.77 -1.91
CA PHE A 79 19.59 -14.31 -2.13
C PHE A 79 19.54 -15.55 -3.01
N LYS A 80 18.70 -16.53 -2.67
CA LYS A 80 18.59 -17.75 -3.45
C LYS A 80 18.07 -17.49 -4.87
N GLY A 81 17.08 -16.60 -5.05
CA GLY A 81 16.54 -16.25 -6.35
C GLY A 81 17.53 -15.51 -7.25
N VAL A 82 18.45 -14.72 -6.66
CA VAL A 82 19.52 -14.04 -7.42
C VAL A 82 20.61 -15.00 -7.84
N PHE A 83 21.06 -15.89 -6.94
CA PHE A 83 22.15 -16.84 -7.23
C PHE A 83 21.70 -18.14 -7.93
N SER A 84 20.41 -18.46 -7.87
CA SER A 84 19.79 -19.60 -8.55
C SER A 84 18.47 -19.17 -9.17
N PRO A 85 18.49 -18.39 -10.27
CA PRO A 85 17.27 -17.87 -10.87
C PRO A 85 16.36 -19.01 -11.33
N ILE A 86 15.03 -18.79 -11.28
CA ILE A 86 14.02 -19.80 -11.62
C ILE A 86 14.04 -20.12 -13.11
N GLY A 87 14.32 -19.11 -13.93
CA GLY A 87 14.41 -19.24 -15.38
C GLY A 87 14.98 -17.96 -16.00
N GLU A 88 15.01 -17.92 -17.34
CA GLU A 88 15.42 -16.72 -18.05
C GLU A 88 14.25 -15.74 -18.18
N PRO A 89 14.45 -14.43 -17.90
CA PRO A 89 13.43 -13.43 -18.07
C PRO A 89 12.94 -13.35 -19.52
N LYS A 90 11.64 -13.45 -19.74
CA LYS A 90 11.04 -13.24 -21.06
C LYS A 90 10.50 -11.83 -21.20
N ILE A 91 10.78 -11.19 -22.34
CA ILE A 91 10.20 -9.89 -22.67
C ILE A 91 8.70 -10.09 -22.90
N MET A 92 7.89 -9.45 -22.06
CA MET A 92 6.43 -9.63 -22.05
C MET A 92 5.69 -8.69 -23.02
N GLY A 93 6.40 -7.90 -23.81
CA GLY A 93 5.82 -7.09 -24.90
C GLY A 93 4.87 -5.96 -24.43
N ALA A 94 5.08 -5.39 -23.25
CA ALA A 94 4.33 -4.22 -22.82
C ALA A 94 4.76 -3.00 -23.66
N ALA A 95 3.79 -2.28 -24.23
CA ALA A 95 4.06 -1.07 -25.02
C ALA A 95 4.73 0.05 -24.18
N THR A 96 4.37 0.14 -22.90
CA THR A 96 4.91 1.11 -21.95
C THR A 96 5.27 0.42 -20.62
N PRO A 97 6.39 -0.32 -20.55
CA PRO A 97 6.71 -1.15 -19.38
C PRO A 97 6.96 -0.31 -18.12
N PHE A 98 7.55 0.88 -18.25
CA PHE A 98 7.75 1.77 -17.11
C PHE A 98 6.42 2.26 -16.52
N LYS A 99 5.50 2.76 -17.36
CA LYS A 99 4.15 3.18 -16.93
C LYS A 99 3.43 2.05 -16.19
N TYR A 100 3.47 0.85 -16.77
CA TYR A 100 2.84 -0.32 -16.17
C TYR A 100 3.43 -0.62 -14.78
N GLY A 101 4.75 -0.68 -14.66
CA GLY A 101 5.42 -0.91 -13.38
C GLY A 101 5.16 0.19 -12.36
N PHE A 102 5.21 1.46 -12.79
CA PHE A 102 4.98 2.62 -11.94
C PHE A 102 3.56 2.63 -11.35
N LEU A 103 2.54 2.43 -12.18
CA LEU A 103 1.15 2.38 -11.72
C LEU A 103 0.86 1.15 -10.83
N ASN A 104 1.47 0.00 -11.14
CA ASN A 104 1.39 -1.16 -10.26
C ASN A 104 2.11 -0.93 -8.92
N GLY A 105 3.14 -0.09 -8.87
CA GLY A 105 3.80 0.33 -7.64
C GLY A 105 2.84 1.02 -6.66
N TYR A 106 1.77 1.67 -7.12
CA TYR A 106 0.75 2.23 -6.24
C TYR A 106 0.04 1.17 -5.38
N GLN A 107 0.00 -0.09 -5.84
CA GLN A 107 -0.61 -1.20 -5.12
C GLN A 107 0.14 -1.57 -3.83
N THR A 108 1.38 -1.14 -3.65
CA THR A 108 2.13 -1.33 -2.39
C THR A 108 1.54 -0.50 -1.24
N MET A 109 0.88 0.62 -1.55
CA MET A 109 0.27 1.57 -0.60
C MET A 109 1.25 2.20 0.39
N ASP A 110 2.56 2.08 0.18
CA ASP A 110 3.59 2.52 1.12
C ASP A 110 3.54 4.02 1.39
N THR A 111 3.38 4.85 0.35
CA THR A 111 3.29 6.31 0.52
C THR A 111 2.09 6.71 1.36
N LEU A 112 0.93 6.08 1.13
CA LEU A 112 -0.29 6.35 1.88
C LEU A 112 -0.14 5.89 3.33
N ALA A 113 0.45 4.71 3.56
CA ALA A 113 0.75 4.20 4.88
C ALA A 113 1.74 5.12 5.61
N ALA A 114 2.80 5.58 4.94
CA ALA A 114 3.79 6.48 5.52
C ALA A 114 3.15 7.80 5.99
N ILE A 115 2.23 8.38 5.20
CA ILE A 115 1.49 9.59 5.58
C ILE A 115 0.66 9.34 6.84
N VAL A 116 -0.09 8.25 6.90
CA VAL A 116 -1.00 7.93 8.00
C VAL A 116 -0.23 7.56 9.28
N PHE A 117 0.83 6.77 9.17
CA PHE A 117 1.62 6.36 10.32
C PHE A 117 2.65 7.40 10.77
N SER A 118 2.88 8.47 10.01
CA SER A 118 3.85 9.51 10.36
C SER A 118 3.61 10.12 11.74
N GLU A 119 2.35 10.37 12.09
CA GLU A 119 1.97 10.92 13.41
C GLU A 119 2.29 9.96 14.55
N ILE A 120 2.02 8.66 14.36
CA ILE A 120 2.31 7.62 15.35
C ILE A 120 3.82 7.50 15.57
N ILE A 121 4.60 7.56 14.49
CA ILE A 121 6.06 7.51 14.53
C ILE A 121 6.60 8.72 15.30
N LEU A 122 6.11 9.93 15.00
CA LEU A 122 6.49 11.16 15.68
C LEU A 122 6.16 11.10 17.17
N LYS A 123 4.95 10.68 17.53
CA LYS A 123 4.55 10.48 18.94
C LYS A 123 5.45 9.46 19.64
N SER A 124 5.84 8.39 18.96
CA SER A 124 6.74 7.36 19.51
C SER A 124 8.16 7.90 19.76
N ILE A 125 8.69 8.73 18.86
CA ILE A 125 10.00 9.37 19.01
C ILE A 125 10.00 10.35 20.19
N ARG A 126 8.93 11.13 20.35
CA ARG A 126 8.78 12.14 21.42
C ARG A 126 8.51 11.53 22.78
N LYS A 127 7.97 10.32 22.85
CA LYS A 127 7.55 9.68 24.10
C LYS A 127 8.73 9.52 25.09
N GLY A 128 8.66 10.24 26.19
CA GLY A 128 9.65 10.19 27.28
C GLY A 128 11.01 10.83 26.97
N ARG A 129 11.11 11.63 25.90
CA ARG A 129 12.34 12.30 25.50
C ARG A 129 12.09 13.77 25.22
N ASN A 130 12.90 14.64 25.83
CA ASN A 130 12.93 16.07 25.53
C ASN A 130 13.92 16.27 24.36
N ILE A 131 13.45 16.01 23.13
CA ILE A 131 14.28 16.06 21.92
C ILE A 131 14.03 17.40 21.23
N SER A 132 15.09 18.10 20.84
CA SER A 132 14.97 19.31 20.02
C SER A 132 14.44 18.97 18.62
N GLU A 133 13.69 19.89 17.99
CA GLU A 133 13.18 19.71 16.64
C GLU A 133 14.26 19.33 15.61
N LYS A 134 15.46 19.90 15.76
CA LYS A 134 16.61 19.59 14.91
C LYS A 134 17.11 18.16 15.07
N ALA A 135 17.12 17.63 16.30
CA ALA A 135 17.49 16.25 16.57
C ALA A 135 16.41 15.27 16.07
N GLU A 136 15.14 15.59 16.26
CA GLU A 136 14.00 14.85 15.72
C GLU A 136 14.08 14.73 14.19
N PHE A 137 14.29 15.85 13.50
CA PHE A 137 14.42 15.89 12.06
C PHE A 137 15.61 15.06 11.55
N SER A 138 16.78 15.18 12.22
CA SER A 138 17.95 14.36 11.89
C SER A 138 17.71 12.87 12.08
N PHE A 139 16.98 12.47 13.13
CA PHE A 139 16.59 11.08 13.37
C PHE A 139 15.67 10.55 12.28
N LEU A 140 14.66 11.34 11.91
CA LEU A 140 13.71 10.98 10.85
C LEU A 140 14.42 10.77 9.51
N ILE A 141 15.33 11.68 9.13
CA ILE A 141 16.12 11.53 7.90
C ILE A 141 16.90 10.22 7.89
N LYS A 142 17.64 9.92 8.97
CA LYS A 142 18.43 8.68 9.07
C LYS A 142 17.54 7.43 8.99
N ALA A 143 16.42 7.43 9.70
CA ALA A 143 15.45 6.35 9.65
C ALA A 143 14.85 6.16 8.23
N SER A 144 14.56 7.27 7.54
CA SER A 144 14.05 7.24 6.16
C SER A 144 15.07 6.65 5.17
N PHE A 145 16.36 6.99 5.29
CA PHE A 145 17.39 6.37 4.43
C PHE A 145 17.52 4.88 4.64
N ILE A 146 17.45 4.41 5.89
CA ILE A 146 17.47 2.98 6.20
C ILE A 146 16.22 2.29 5.62
N ALA A 147 15.04 2.89 5.79
CA ALA A 147 13.79 2.36 5.26
C ALA A 147 13.80 2.29 3.73
N ILE A 148 14.20 3.36 3.04
CA ILE A 148 14.30 3.41 1.58
C ILE A 148 15.28 2.34 1.08
N GLY A 149 16.46 2.24 1.69
CA GLY A 149 17.47 1.22 1.33
C GLY A 149 16.91 -0.20 1.49
N GLY A 150 16.29 -0.49 2.64
CA GLY A 150 15.68 -1.78 2.91
C GLY A 150 14.55 -2.13 1.93
N LEU A 151 13.64 -1.19 1.68
CA LEU A 151 12.54 -1.37 0.71
C LEU A 151 13.06 -1.56 -0.71
N THR A 152 14.10 -0.81 -1.12
CA THR A 152 14.71 -0.94 -2.45
C THR A 152 15.32 -2.33 -2.63
N ILE A 153 15.99 -2.87 -1.63
CA ILE A 153 16.57 -4.23 -1.69
C ILE A 153 15.45 -5.29 -1.77
N VAL A 154 14.43 -5.16 -0.91
CA VAL A 154 13.34 -6.15 -0.87
C VAL A 154 12.51 -6.10 -2.14
N TYR A 155 12.01 -4.94 -2.55
CA TYR A 155 11.18 -4.83 -3.75
C TYR A 155 11.99 -5.11 -5.01
N GLY A 156 13.21 -4.58 -5.13
CA GLY A 156 14.09 -4.84 -6.26
C GLY A 156 14.42 -6.33 -6.40
N GLY A 157 14.70 -7.00 -5.28
CA GLY A 157 14.93 -8.44 -5.26
C GLY A 157 13.71 -9.25 -5.68
N LEU A 158 12.53 -8.91 -5.17
CA LEU A 158 11.28 -9.59 -5.55
C LEU A 158 10.90 -9.34 -7.01
N VAL A 159 11.10 -8.12 -7.53
CA VAL A 159 10.87 -7.78 -8.94
C VAL A 159 11.82 -8.59 -9.83
N TYR A 160 13.10 -8.70 -9.46
CA TYR A 160 14.07 -9.52 -10.19
C TYR A 160 13.63 -11.00 -10.25
N ILE A 161 13.26 -11.57 -9.10
CA ILE A 161 12.79 -12.96 -9.03
C ILE A 161 11.50 -13.14 -9.85
N GLY A 162 10.56 -12.21 -9.75
CA GLY A 162 9.36 -12.20 -10.57
C GLY A 162 9.68 -12.17 -12.08
N GLY A 163 10.68 -11.38 -12.47
CA GLY A 163 11.19 -11.35 -13.84
C GLY A 163 11.72 -12.71 -14.29
N THR A 164 12.53 -13.39 -13.46
CA THR A 164 13.06 -14.73 -13.79
C THR A 164 11.97 -15.80 -13.86
N ALA A 165 10.87 -15.62 -13.13
CA ALA A 165 9.73 -16.52 -13.14
C ALA A 165 8.90 -16.47 -14.44
N THR A 166 8.99 -15.38 -15.22
CA THR A 166 8.22 -15.20 -16.48
C THR A 166 8.53 -16.25 -17.54
N GLY A 167 9.71 -16.86 -17.47
CA GLY A 167 10.13 -17.95 -18.37
C GLY A 167 9.45 -19.29 -18.09
N VAL A 168 8.99 -19.50 -16.88
CA VAL A 168 8.53 -20.81 -16.37
C VAL A 168 7.03 -20.80 -16.02
N LEU A 169 6.52 -19.69 -15.49
CA LEU A 169 5.13 -19.60 -15.03
C LEU A 169 4.20 -19.05 -16.12
N THR A 170 2.98 -19.57 -16.16
CA THR A 170 1.92 -19.12 -17.08
C THR A 170 1.35 -17.79 -16.64
N ARG A 171 0.83 -17.01 -17.61
CA ARG A 171 0.12 -15.76 -17.34
C ARG A 171 -1.21 -16.02 -16.64
N GLY A 172 -1.64 -15.07 -15.79
CA GLY A 172 -2.96 -15.10 -15.16
C GLY A 172 -3.01 -15.79 -13.80
N ILE A 173 -1.85 -16.14 -13.24
CA ILE A 173 -1.77 -16.62 -11.86
C ILE A 173 -2.05 -15.45 -10.90
N GLY A 174 -2.86 -15.67 -9.86
CA GLY A 174 -3.15 -14.68 -8.83
C GLY A 174 -1.89 -14.23 -8.07
N SER A 175 -1.91 -13.01 -7.52
CA SER A 175 -0.71 -12.40 -6.91
C SER A 175 -0.13 -13.21 -5.76
N THR A 176 -0.98 -13.74 -4.88
CA THR A 176 -0.59 -14.58 -3.73
C THR A 176 -0.13 -15.97 -4.16
N GLU A 177 -0.78 -16.55 -5.16
CA GLU A 177 -0.40 -17.83 -5.75
C GLU A 177 0.96 -17.74 -6.45
N LEU A 178 1.21 -16.66 -7.18
CA LEU A 178 2.51 -16.38 -7.81
C LEU A 178 3.64 -16.40 -6.77
N LEU A 179 3.51 -15.64 -5.70
CA LEU A 179 4.51 -15.59 -4.63
C LEU A 179 4.71 -16.96 -3.98
N SER A 180 3.62 -17.65 -3.66
CA SER A 180 3.64 -18.99 -3.07
C SER A 180 4.34 -20.01 -3.97
N THR A 181 4.10 -19.94 -5.29
CA THR A 181 4.71 -20.84 -6.28
C THR A 181 6.20 -20.55 -6.44
N VAL A 182 6.57 -19.28 -6.56
CA VAL A 182 7.97 -18.82 -6.63
C VAL A 182 8.75 -19.32 -5.41
N VAL A 183 8.21 -19.13 -4.21
CA VAL A 183 8.89 -19.58 -2.98
C VAL A 183 8.98 -21.10 -2.91
N THR A 184 7.96 -21.82 -3.40
CA THR A 184 8.00 -23.28 -3.47
C THR A 184 9.09 -23.78 -4.44
N LEU A 185 9.27 -23.10 -5.56
CA LEU A 185 10.35 -23.42 -6.52
C LEU A 185 11.74 -23.15 -5.94
N LEU A 186 11.89 -22.07 -5.18
CA LEU A 186 13.18 -21.68 -4.59
C LEU A 186 13.51 -22.46 -3.32
N LEU A 187 12.60 -22.61 -2.39
CA LEU A 187 12.83 -23.10 -1.03
C LEU A 187 12.08 -24.40 -0.69
N GLY A 188 11.28 -24.93 -1.65
CA GLY A 188 10.46 -26.10 -1.42
C GLY A 188 9.26 -25.83 -0.50
N LYS A 189 8.57 -26.93 -0.12
CA LYS A 189 7.36 -26.87 0.71
C LYS A 189 7.58 -26.22 2.09
N ILE A 190 8.74 -26.46 2.70
CA ILE A 190 9.08 -25.87 4.00
C ILE A 190 9.16 -24.35 3.91
N GLY A 191 9.84 -23.82 2.89
CA GLY A 191 9.93 -22.38 2.65
C GLY A 191 8.57 -21.72 2.47
N LYS A 192 7.65 -22.37 1.74
CA LYS A 192 6.26 -21.92 1.60
C LYS A 192 5.54 -21.81 2.95
N VAL A 193 5.63 -22.84 3.80
CA VAL A 193 4.97 -22.83 5.10
C VAL A 193 5.53 -21.74 6.02
N VAL A 194 6.86 -21.62 6.09
CA VAL A 194 7.51 -20.59 6.89
C VAL A 194 7.11 -19.19 6.43
N LEU A 195 7.15 -18.92 5.12
CA LEU A 195 6.70 -17.63 4.59
C LEU A 195 5.21 -17.39 4.89
N GLY A 196 4.36 -18.38 4.71
CA GLY A 196 2.92 -18.26 4.99
C GLY A 196 2.64 -17.85 6.44
N ILE A 197 3.30 -18.47 7.41
CA ILE A 197 3.18 -18.12 8.83
C ILE A 197 3.71 -16.69 9.08
N CYS A 198 4.87 -16.34 8.53
CA CYS A 198 5.44 -15.01 8.67
C CYS A 198 4.53 -13.92 8.08
N VAL A 199 3.98 -14.15 6.88
CA VAL A 199 3.07 -13.22 6.23
C VAL A 199 1.76 -13.09 7.00
N ALA A 200 1.17 -14.20 7.45
CA ALA A 200 -0.06 -14.17 8.24
C ALA A 200 0.11 -13.37 9.54
N GLY A 201 1.23 -13.57 10.25
CA GLY A 201 1.54 -12.81 11.44
C GLY A 201 1.79 -11.33 11.16
N ALA A 202 2.54 -10.98 10.10
CA ALA A 202 2.75 -9.60 9.68
C ALA A 202 1.45 -8.92 9.26
N CYS A 203 0.58 -9.62 8.54
CA CYS A 203 -0.75 -9.15 8.19
C CYS A 203 -1.61 -8.88 9.44
N LEU A 204 -1.55 -9.76 10.45
CA LEU A 204 -2.31 -9.59 11.68
C LEU A 204 -1.85 -8.35 12.47
N THR A 205 -0.54 -8.16 12.65
CA THR A 205 -0.02 -6.98 13.34
C THR A 205 -0.34 -5.68 12.59
N THR A 206 -0.28 -5.71 11.27
CA THR A 206 -0.69 -4.58 10.42
C THR A 206 -2.19 -4.31 10.56
N ALA A 207 -3.03 -5.35 10.52
CA ALA A 207 -4.48 -5.21 10.69
C ALA A 207 -4.84 -4.55 12.03
N ILE A 208 -4.18 -4.95 13.11
CA ILE A 208 -4.40 -4.36 14.44
C ILE A 208 -4.01 -2.89 14.44
N GLY A 209 -2.83 -2.54 13.89
CA GLY A 209 -2.36 -1.16 13.81
C GLY A 209 -3.26 -0.27 12.97
N LEU A 210 -3.69 -0.74 11.80
CA LEU A 210 -4.63 -0.02 10.92
C LEU A 210 -5.99 0.18 11.59
N THR A 211 -6.52 -0.87 12.22
CA THR A 211 -7.81 -0.80 12.92
C THR A 211 -7.76 0.22 14.06
N ALA A 212 -6.67 0.23 14.84
CA ALA A 212 -6.48 1.21 15.91
C ALA A 212 -6.39 2.64 15.36
N THR A 213 -5.63 2.86 14.28
CA THR A 213 -5.49 4.18 13.65
C THR A 213 -6.83 4.70 13.12
N VAL A 214 -7.62 3.84 12.46
CA VAL A 214 -8.97 4.18 11.97
C VAL A 214 -9.90 4.46 13.14
N GLY A 215 -9.80 3.65 14.21
CA GLY A 215 -10.55 3.81 15.45
C GLY A 215 -10.31 5.17 16.08
N ASP A 216 -9.03 5.54 16.30
CA ASP A 216 -8.66 6.84 16.87
C ASP A 216 -9.16 8.01 16.02
N TYR A 217 -8.89 7.97 14.71
CA TYR A 217 -9.24 9.06 13.81
C TYR A 217 -10.75 9.31 13.74
N PHE A 218 -11.55 8.28 13.50
CA PHE A 218 -13.00 8.45 13.34
C PHE A 218 -13.73 8.63 14.66
N SER A 219 -13.22 8.10 15.77
CA SER A 219 -13.80 8.38 17.10
C SER A 219 -13.67 9.85 17.47
N GLU A 220 -12.51 10.45 17.17
CA GLU A 220 -12.28 11.88 17.41
C GLU A 220 -13.10 12.75 16.44
N LEU A 221 -13.10 12.41 15.14
CA LEU A 221 -13.80 13.17 14.11
C LEU A 221 -15.32 13.17 14.26
N LEU A 222 -15.90 11.99 14.53
CA LEU A 222 -17.37 11.80 14.61
C LEU A 222 -17.91 11.89 16.02
N LYS A 223 -17.04 12.00 17.04
CA LYS A 223 -17.38 11.96 18.46
C LYS A 223 -18.18 10.70 18.86
N ILE A 224 -17.80 9.56 18.28
CA ILE A 224 -18.39 8.23 18.53
C ILE A 224 -17.41 7.41 19.38
N ALA A 225 -17.93 6.51 20.20
CA ALA A 225 -17.09 5.61 21.00
C ALA A 225 -16.13 4.79 20.12
N TYR A 226 -14.87 4.74 20.53
CA TYR A 226 -13.77 4.05 19.82
C TYR A 226 -14.13 2.61 19.47
N GLU A 227 -14.70 1.87 20.41
CA GLU A 227 -15.09 0.47 20.26
C GLU A 227 -16.08 0.27 19.11
N LYS A 228 -17.03 1.20 18.96
CA LYS A 228 -18.03 1.15 17.87
C LYS A 228 -17.36 1.33 16.51
N VAL A 229 -16.43 2.30 16.42
CA VAL A 229 -15.67 2.53 15.18
C VAL A 229 -14.84 1.31 14.81
N VAL A 230 -14.12 0.72 15.77
CA VAL A 230 -13.33 -0.51 15.58
C VAL A 230 -14.20 -1.64 15.06
N ILE A 231 -15.34 -1.91 15.70
CA ILE A 231 -16.24 -3.00 15.29
C ILE A 231 -16.76 -2.79 13.87
N VAL A 232 -17.24 -1.59 13.56
CA VAL A 232 -17.77 -1.26 12.22
C VAL A 232 -16.66 -1.40 11.16
N THR A 233 -15.46 -0.88 11.44
CA THR A 233 -14.30 -0.98 10.56
C THR A 233 -13.97 -2.44 10.24
N VAL A 234 -13.94 -3.30 11.26
CA VAL A 234 -13.60 -4.70 11.08
C VAL A 234 -14.70 -5.47 10.35
N ILE A 235 -15.99 -5.19 10.63
CA ILE A 235 -17.10 -5.81 9.88
C ILE A 235 -17.02 -5.48 8.40
N ILE A 236 -16.83 -4.21 8.05
CA ILE A 236 -16.65 -3.79 6.66
C ILE A 236 -15.46 -4.53 6.03
N SER A 237 -14.33 -4.57 6.74
CA SER A 237 -13.11 -5.23 6.25
C SER A 237 -13.29 -6.75 6.07
N PHE A 238 -14.03 -7.41 6.94
CA PHE A 238 -14.37 -8.82 6.80
C PHE A 238 -15.17 -9.09 5.52
N ILE A 239 -16.17 -8.24 5.24
CA ILE A 239 -16.97 -8.35 4.01
C ILE A 239 -16.09 -8.22 2.78
N PHE A 240 -15.24 -7.18 2.71
CA PHE A 240 -14.32 -6.98 1.59
C PHE A 240 -13.27 -8.09 1.48
N ALA A 241 -12.72 -8.57 2.60
CA ALA A 241 -11.75 -9.67 2.62
C ALA A 241 -12.34 -10.98 2.05
N SER A 242 -13.64 -11.18 2.21
CA SER A 242 -14.33 -12.38 1.69
C SER A 242 -14.30 -12.48 0.16
N PHE A 243 -14.09 -11.38 -0.55
CA PHE A 243 -13.95 -11.40 -2.01
C PHE A 243 -12.58 -11.91 -2.49
N GLY A 244 -11.56 -11.95 -1.62
CA GLY A 244 -10.20 -12.37 -1.95
C GLY A 244 -9.30 -11.24 -2.44
N VAL A 245 -7.99 -11.53 -2.49
CA VAL A 245 -6.95 -10.52 -2.78
C VAL A 245 -7.11 -9.89 -4.16
N ASP A 246 -7.30 -10.68 -5.20
CA ASP A 246 -7.37 -10.16 -6.57
C ASP A 246 -8.59 -9.26 -6.80
N ALA A 247 -9.72 -9.53 -6.15
CA ALA A 247 -10.91 -8.67 -6.22
C ALA A 247 -10.65 -7.33 -5.50
N ILE A 248 -10.01 -7.37 -4.33
CA ILE A 248 -9.63 -6.16 -3.59
C ILE A 248 -8.63 -5.33 -4.40
N VAL A 249 -7.65 -5.97 -5.04
CA VAL A 249 -6.67 -5.27 -5.90
C VAL A 249 -7.37 -4.59 -7.07
N LYS A 250 -8.30 -5.26 -7.76
CA LYS A 250 -9.07 -4.65 -8.86
C LYS A 250 -9.88 -3.45 -8.41
N LEU A 251 -10.49 -3.51 -7.22
CA LEU A 251 -11.22 -2.39 -6.64
C LEU A 251 -10.27 -1.24 -6.22
N ALA A 252 -9.07 -1.59 -5.78
CA ALA A 252 -8.09 -0.62 -5.32
C ALA A 252 -7.50 0.22 -6.47
N VAL A 253 -7.32 -0.34 -7.67
CA VAL A 253 -6.65 0.34 -8.78
C VAL A 253 -7.23 1.73 -9.06
N PRO A 254 -8.54 1.92 -9.31
CA PRO A 254 -9.09 3.24 -9.60
C PRO A 254 -8.89 4.24 -8.46
N VAL A 255 -9.07 3.77 -7.22
CA VAL A 255 -8.94 4.60 -6.02
C VAL A 255 -7.48 5.06 -5.85
N LEU A 256 -6.53 4.16 -6.02
CA LEU A 256 -5.11 4.48 -5.88
C LEU A 256 -4.62 5.39 -7.00
N VAL A 257 -5.00 5.13 -8.25
CA VAL A 257 -4.68 5.97 -9.40
C VAL A 257 -5.22 7.40 -9.21
N PHE A 258 -6.34 7.57 -8.52
CA PHE A 258 -6.86 8.90 -8.16
C PHE A 258 -6.08 9.57 -7.03
N ILE A 259 -5.81 8.84 -5.94
CA ILE A 259 -5.26 9.43 -4.70
C ILE A 259 -3.75 9.65 -4.79
N TYR A 260 -2.99 8.74 -5.39
CA TYR A 260 -1.52 8.80 -5.40
C TYR A 260 -0.95 10.04 -6.07
N PRO A 261 -1.38 10.45 -7.28
CA PRO A 261 -0.88 11.66 -7.92
C PRO A 261 -1.06 12.91 -7.04
N ILE A 262 -2.24 13.04 -6.44
CA ILE A 262 -2.56 14.16 -5.54
C ILE A 262 -1.64 14.13 -4.31
N SER A 263 -1.45 12.97 -3.71
CA SER A 263 -0.60 12.79 -2.53
C SER A 263 0.87 13.12 -2.85
N ILE A 264 1.37 12.63 -3.99
CA ILE A 264 2.75 12.89 -4.45
C ILE A 264 2.93 14.38 -4.71
N ALA A 265 2.00 15.03 -5.41
CA ALA A 265 2.05 16.46 -5.68
C ALA A 265 2.08 17.29 -4.38
N LEU A 266 1.24 16.94 -3.39
CA LEU A 266 1.23 17.61 -2.09
C LEU A 266 2.53 17.40 -1.31
N ILE A 267 3.15 16.22 -1.38
CA ILE A 267 4.45 15.96 -0.77
C ILE A 267 5.51 16.89 -1.39
N PHE A 268 5.59 16.97 -2.73
CA PHE A 268 6.54 17.85 -3.41
C PHE A 268 6.32 19.32 -3.07
N LEU A 269 5.07 19.78 -3.02
CA LEU A 269 4.77 21.17 -2.61
C LEU A 269 5.23 21.45 -1.18
N ASN A 270 5.07 20.49 -0.26
CA ASN A 270 5.55 20.65 1.10
C ASN A 270 7.06 20.76 1.21
N PHE A 271 7.83 20.05 0.37
CA PHE A 271 9.28 20.26 0.30
C PHE A 271 9.61 21.69 -0.17
N MET A 272 8.78 22.27 -1.03
CA MET A 272 8.95 23.63 -1.55
C MET A 272 8.22 24.70 -0.71
N LYS A 273 7.71 24.34 0.48
CA LYS A 273 6.89 25.23 1.33
C LYS A 273 7.51 26.62 1.53
N ASN A 274 8.81 26.71 1.75
CA ASN A 274 9.51 27.98 1.97
C ASN A 274 9.54 28.87 0.71
N MET A 275 9.31 28.33 -0.47
CA MET A 275 9.26 29.06 -1.75
C MET A 275 7.81 29.47 -2.09
N ILE A 276 6.82 28.83 -1.50
CA ILE A 276 5.40 29.05 -1.79
C ILE A 276 4.87 30.14 -0.86
N LYS A 277 4.55 31.30 -1.44
CA LYS A 277 4.04 32.47 -0.72
C LYS A 277 2.51 32.49 -0.56
N ASN A 278 1.79 31.68 -1.35
CA ASN A 278 0.33 31.68 -1.41
C ASN A 278 -0.20 30.26 -1.32
N ASP A 279 -1.03 30.01 -0.28
CA ASP A 279 -1.62 28.68 -0.04
C ASP A 279 -2.55 28.22 -1.17
N ASN A 280 -3.07 29.13 -1.99
CA ASN A 280 -3.89 28.80 -3.16
C ASN A 280 -3.12 27.94 -4.20
N VAL A 281 -1.78 27.95 -4.19
CA VAL A 281 -0.96 27.05 -5.01
C VAL A 281 -1.30 25.58 -4.71
N TYR A 282 -1.49 25.21 -3.43
CA TYR A 282 -1.89 23.85 -3.05
C TYR A 282 -3.25 23.47 -3.63
N VAL A 283 -4.21 24.39 -3.54
CA VAL A 283 -5.57 24.17 -4.07
C VAL A 283 -5.52 24.00 -5.59
N GLY A 284 -4.83 24.90 -6.31
CA GLY A 284 -4.69 24.85 -7.76
C GLY A 284 -3.99 23.56 -8.23
N THR A 285 -2.93 23.15 -7.54
CA THR A 285 -2.23 21.91 -7.86
C THR A 285 -3.13 20.69 -7.64
N VAL A 286 -3.87 20.63 -6.53
CA VAL A 286 -4.81 19.53 -6.26
C VAL A 286 -5.91 19.47 -7.32
N ILE A 287 -6.45 20.60 -7.76
CA ILE A 287 -7.48 20.64 -8.81
C ILE A 287 -6.89 20.15 -10.14
N GLY A 288 -5.75 20.72 -10.57
CA GLY A 288 -5.12 20.34 -11.84
C GLY A 288 -4.72 18.86 -11.90
N THR A 289 -4.09 18.36 -10.83
CA THR A 289 -3.75 16.94 -10.70
C THR A 289 -5.00 16.08 -10.63
N GLY A 290 -5.99 16.50 -9.83
CA GLY A 290 -7.22 15.74 -9.57
C GLY A 290 -8.08 15.53 -10.81
N ILE A 291 -8.14 16.48 -11.73
CA ILE A 291 -8.87 16.34 -13.01
C ILE A 291 -8.28 15.20 -13.84
N VAL A 292 -6.95 15.17 -13.98
CA VAL A 292 -6.28 14.10 -14.75
C VAL A 292 -6.39 12.76 -14.05
N SER A 293 -6.15 12.74 -12.75
CA SER A 293 -6.25 11.50 -11.95
C SER A 293 -7.67 10.93 -11.92
N ALA A 294 -8.70 11.79 -11.93
CA ALA A 294 -10.08 11.35 -12.03
C ALA A 294 -10.33 10.66 -13.37
N TYR A 295 -9.81 11.21 -14.47
CA TYR A 295 -9.92 10.58 -15.78
C TYR A 295 -9.17 9.24 -15.83
N GLU A 296 -7.95 9.17 -15.31
CA GLU A 296 -7.18 7.92 -15.21
C GLU A 296 -7.91 6.86 -14.36
N ALA A 297 -8.56 7.27 -13.27
CA ALA A 297 -9.37 6.38 -12.45
C ALA A 297 -10.61 5.87 -13.22
N MET A 298 -11.26 6.71 -14.03
CA MET A 298 -12.37 6.30 -14.91
C MET A 298 -11.89 5.30 -15.96
N GLN A 299 -10.74 5.53 -16.58
CA GLN A 299 -10.13 4.57 -17.51
C GLN A 299 -9.84 3.23 -16.82
N ALA A 300 -9.35 3.25 -15.59
CA ALA A 300 -9.11 2.04 -14.80
C ALA A 300 -10.40 1.26 -14.49
N MET A 301 -11.56 1.93 -14.47
CA MET A 301 -12.89 1.31 -14.36
C MET A 301 -13.46 0.87 -15.71
N GLY A 302 -12.73 1.08 -16.82
CA GLY A 302 -13.20 0.76 -18.17
C GLY A 302 -14.07 1.85 -18.81
N ILE A 303 -14.18 3.03 -18.21
CA ILE A 303 -14.96 4.17 -18.72
C ILE A 303 -14.03 5.06 -19.54
N ASN A 304 -14.24 5.11 -20.85
CA ASN A 304 -13.49 5.96 -21.76
C ASN A 304 -14.39 7.07 -22.33
N ILE A 305 -13.96 8.32 -22.18
CA ILE A 305 -14.62 9.50 -22.74
C ILE A 305 -13.73 10.01 -23.87
N GLU A 306 -14.18 9.92 -25.12
CA GLU A 306 -13.38 10.22 -26.32
C GLU A 306 -12.74 11.62 -26.31
N LEU A 307 -13.49 12.63 -25.88
CA LEU A 307 -12.98 14.00 -25.78
C LEU A 307 -11.78 14.10 -24.85
N PHE A 308 -11.87 13.48 -23.67
CA PHE A 308 -10.77 13.47 -22.69
C PHE A 308 -9.61 12.58 -23.15
N SER A 309 -9.88 11.47 -23.82
CA SER A 309 -8.86 10.58 -24.39
C SER A 309 -7.94 11.33 -25.38
N THR A 310 -8.50 12.16 -26.26
CA THR A 310 -7.74 12.94 -27.23
C THR A 310 -6.83 13.98 -26.57
N ILE A 311 -7.30 14.62 -25.50
CA ILE A 311 -6.49 15.61 -24.74
C ILE A 311 -5.42 14.89 -23.92
N TYR A 312 -5.82 13.80 -23.25
CA TYR A 312 -4.96 13.02 -22.39
C TYR A 312 -3.74 12.44 -23.12
N SER A 313 -3.94 11.88 -24.32
CA SER A 313 -2.85 11.33 -25.14
C SER A 313 -1.80 12.33 -25.60
N LYS A 314 -2.12 13.64 -25.53
CA LYS A 314 -1.18 14.75 -25.84
C LYS A 314 -0.47 15.28 -24.62
N LEU A 315 -0.82 14.83 -23.41
CA LEU A 315 -0.15 15.29 -22.21
C LEU A 315 1.30 14.78 -22.17
N PRO A 316 2.27 15.62 -21.79
CA PRO A 316 3.63 15.18 -21.62
C PRO A 316 3.73 14.17 -20.50
N LEU A 317 4.70 13.25 -20.60
CA LEU A 317 4.95 12.19 -19.63
C LEU A 317 3.81 11.15 -19.51
N GLU A 318 2.85 11.12 -20.44
CA GLU A 318 1.78 10.12 -20.46
C GLU A 318 2.35 8.69 -20.53
N SER A 319 3.35 8.48 -21.36
CA SER A 319 4.04 7.17 -21.50
C SER A 319 4.76 6.71 -20.24
N PHE A 320 4.96 7.59 -19.27
CA PHE A 320 5.55 7.31 -17.96
C PHE A 320 4.51 7.19 -16.83
N GLY A 321 3.22 7.45 -17.11
CA GLY A 321 2.18 7.47 -16.05
C GLY A 321 2.22 8.75 -15.19
N LEU A 322 2.80 9.82 -15.72
CA LEU A 322 2.98 11.10 -15.03
C LEU A 322 2.22 12.25 -15.73
N SER A 323 1.13 11.93 -16.42
CA SER A 323 0.28 12.87 -17.15
C SER A 323 -0.22 14.03 -16.29
N TRP A 324 -0.42 13.76 -15.00
CA TRP A 324 -0.95 14.71 -14.01
C TRP A 324 0.03 15.83 -13.62
N VAL A 325 1.33 15.66 -13.89
CA VAL A 325 2.38 16.61 -13.44
C VAL A 325 2.19 17.99 -14.07
N LEU A 326 2.06 18.07 -15.40
CA LEU A 326 1.89 19.36 -16.07
C LEU A 326 0.59 20.07 -15.64
N PRO A 327 -0.60 19.44 -15.66
CA PRO A 327 -1.83 20.07 -15.18
C PRO A 327 -1.77 20.48 -13.71
N GLY A 328 -1.08 19.73 -12.87
CA GLY A 328 -0.84 20.07 -11.47
C GLY A 328 0.00 21.36 -11.32
N VAL A 329 1.11 21.45 -12.06
CA VAL A 329 1.96 22.65 -12.07
C VAL A 329 1.20 23.87 -12.61
N VAL A 330 0.51 23.73 -13.75
CA VAL A 330 -0.28 24.80 -14.36
C VAL A 330 -1.38 25.28 -13.40
N GLY A 331 -2.11 24.36 -12.78
CA GLY A 331 -3.11 24.69 -11.78
C GLY A 331 -2.53 25.46 -10.61
N GLY A 332 -1.39 25.02 -10.07
CA GLY A 332 -0.68 25.71 -9.00
C GLY A 332 -0.27 27.14 -9.39
N ILE A 333 0.28 27.33 -10.60
CA ILE A 333 0.67 28.65 -11.12
C ILE A 333 -0.56 29.57 -11.28
N ILE A 334 -1.62 29.08 -11.92
CA ILE A 334 -2.84 29.87 -12.13
C ILE A 334 -3.40 30.35 -10.79
N PHE A 335 -3.52 29.45 -9.81
CA PHE A 335 -4.07 29.77 -8.50
C PHE A 335 -3.15 30.66 -7.64
N SER A 336 -1.85 30.70 -7.94
CA SER A 336 -0.92 31.61 -7.24
C SER A 336 -1.25 33.09 -7.48
N PHE A 337 -1.92 33.42 -8.58
CA PHE A 337 -2.35 34.78 -8.90
C PHE A 337 -3.67 35.21 -8.20
N PHE A 338 -4.43 34.26 -7.67
CA PHE A 338 -5.62 34.62 -6.91
C PHE A 338 -5.24 35.13 -5.52
N LYS A 339 -5.84 36.26 -5.11
CA LYS A 339 -5.59 36.82 -3.78
C LYS A 339 -6.02 35.84 -2.70
N LYS A 340 -5.23 35.79 -1.63
CA LYS A 340 -5.58 35.08 -0.40
C LYS A 340 -6.85 35.72 0.18
N HIS A 341 -7.96 34.95 0.29
CA HIS A 341 -9.11 35.34 1.07
C HIS A 341 -8.86 35.09 2.55
#